data_060d0ce848d2ff22571f91449990e18c
#
_entry.id   060d0ce848d2ff22571f91449990e18c
#
_cell.length_a   1.000
_cell.length_b   1.000
_cell.length_c   1.000
_cell.angle_alpha   90.00
_cell.angle_beta   90.00
_cell.angle_gamma   90.00
#
_symmetry.space_group_name_H-M   'P 1'
#
loop_
_entity.id
_entity.type
_entity.pdbx_description
1 polymer ?
#
loop_
_entity_poly.entity_id
_entity_poly.type
_entity_poly.pdbx_seq_one_letter_code
_entity_poly.pdbx_strand_id
1 'polypeptide(L)'
;GEVTTKYIAKENINSVTFDLSNDLEVSTVKQRGNDLTFSRSTNNELIIDLPFTQNINVLDSLTINYSGVPPTSGFGSFITSQHNSTPVLWTLSEPFGAMEWWPCKQDLNDKIDAIDVYVTAPSVYISVSNGLEKSKVENSDGTVTTHFHHGYPIPAYLIAVAVTNYSVYTQQAGASPNQFPIVNYLYPESLNDNLVNLNQTPQIM
;
A
#
# COMPACT_ATOMS: atom_id res chain seq x y z
N GLY A 1 -8.21 4.92 -6.16
CA GLY A 1 -7.65 4.79 -4.81
C GLY A 1 -8.13 5.89 -3.88
N GLU A 2 -8.09 5.60 -2.59
CA GLU A 2 -8.30 6.57 -1.52
C GLU A 2 -7.19 6.42 -0.49
N VAL A 3 -6.56 7.53 -0.11
CA VAL A 3 -5.51 7.56 0.93
C VAL A 3 -5.89 8.57 1.99
N THR A 4 -5.99 8.13 3.24
CA THR A 4 -6.11 9.03 4.39
C THR A 4 -4.79 9.08 5.14
N THR A 5 -4.12 10.22 5.11
CA THR A 5 -2.87 10.47 5.82
C THR A 5 -3.15 11.26 7.09
N LYS A 6 -2.76 10.71 8.24
CA LYS A 6 -2.69 11.42 9.52
C LYS A 6 -1.29 11.97 9.68
N TYR A 7 -1.15 13.24 10.05
CA TYR A 7 0.15 13.90 10.15
C TYR A 7 0.22 14.90 11.31
N ILE A 8 1.43 15.17 11.76
CA ILE A 8 1.74 16.20 12.75
C ILE A 8 2.76 17.14 12.12
N ALA A 9 2.38 18.41 11.95
CA ALA A 9 3.27 19.42 11.40
C ALA A 9 4.44 19.72 12.36
N LYS A 10 5.66 19.86 11.83
CA LYS A 10 6.87 20.20 12.60
C LYS A 10 7.09 21.71 12.71
N GLU A 11 6.34 22.48 11.95
CA GLU A 11 6.27 23.94 11.98
C GLU A 11 4.84 24.37 11.64
N ASN A 12 4.54 25.68 11.73
CA ASN A 12 3.25 26.19 11.27
C ASN A 12 3.22 26.19 9.74
N ILE A 13 2.24 25.52 9.15
CA ILE A 13 2.13 25.35 7.70
C ILE A 13 0.76 25.82 7.18
N ASN A 14 0.71 26.29 5.94
CA ASN A 14 -0.51 26.67 5.23
C ASN A 14 -0.79 25.75 4.03
N SER A 15 0.10 24.81 3.74
CA SER A 15 -0.06 23.82 2.69
C SER A 15 0.60 22.51 3.07
N VAL A 16 0.15 21.42 2.45
CA VAL A 16 0.78 20.09 2.53
C VAL A 16 1.05 19.60 1.12
N THR A 17 2.24 19.06 0.89
CA THR A 17 2.65 18.53 -0.42
C THR A 17 2.84 17.03 -0.33
N PHE A 18 2.29 16.30 -1.30
CA PHE A 18 2.54 14.88 -1.54
C PHE A 18 3.21 14.68 -2.90
N ASP A 19 4.06 13.69 -2.99
CA ASP A 19 4.57 13.17 -4.26
C ASP A 19 3.49 12.25 -4.88
N LEU A 20 3.10 12.53 -6.12
CA LEU A 20 2.13 11.76 -6.89
C LEU A 20 2.34 11.97 -8.38
N SER A 21 2.48 10.90 -9.14
CA SER A 21 2.61 10.99 -10.61
C SER A 21 1.49 11.80 -11.25
N ASN A 22 1.83 12.62 -12.22
CA ASN A 22 0.86 13.40 -13.01
C ASN A 22 -0.01 12.51 -13.92
N ASP A 23 0.32 11.23 -14.09
CA ASP A 23 -0.52 10.24 -14.78
C ASP A 23 -1.74 9.82 -13.94
N LEU A 24 -1.74 10.16 -12.65
CA LEU A 24 -2.85 9.90 -11.73
C LEU A 24 -3.65 11.19 -11.48
N GLU A 25 -4.94 11.13 -11.78
CA GLU A 25 -5.86 12.25 -11.58
C GLU A 25 -6.40 12.25 -10.14
N VAL A 26 -6.31 13.40 -9.47
CA VAL A 26 -6.91 13.62 -8.16
C VAL A 26 -8.32 14.15 -8.33
N SER A 27 -9.31 13.45 -7.82
CA SER A 27 -10.71 13.84 -7.92
C SER A 27 -11.16 14.72 -6.76
N THR A 28 -10.74 14.40 -5.53
CA THR A 28 -11.06 15.19 -4.34
C THR A 28 -9.95 15.14 -3.31
N VAL A 29 -9.80 16.22 -2.58
CA VAL A 29 -8.99 16.28 -1.35
C VAL A 29 -9.88 16.82 -0.23
N LYS A 30 -9.89 16.13 0.91
CA LYS A 30 -10.71 16.52 2.06
C LYS A 30 -9.90 16.63 3.35
N GLN A 31 -10.25 17.63 4.16
CA GLN A 31 -9.82 17.76 5.55
C GLN A 31 -11.04 17.84 6.44
N ARG A 32 -11.17 16.94 7.40
CA ARG A 32 -12.32 16.89 8.33
C ARG A 32 -13.68 16.91 7.61
N GLY A 33 -13.75 16.24 6.44
CA GLY A 33 -14.97 16.15 5.60
C GLY A 33 -15.23 17.33 4.67
N ASN A 34 -14.45 18.41 4.72
CA ASN A 34 -14.58 19.55 3.83
C ASN A 34 -13.62 19.43 2.65
N ASP A 35 -14.10 19.79 1.45
CA ASP A 35 -13.27 19.80 0.25
C ASP A 35 -12.23 20.93 0.33
N LEU A 36 -11.01 20.63 -0.11
CA LEU A 36 -9.90 21.57 -0.19
C LEU A 36 -9.53 21.86 -1.64
N THR A 37 -8.95 23.04 -1.87
CA THR A 37 -8.28 23.38 -3.12
C THR A 37 -6.91 22.74 -3.18
N PHE A 38 -6.51 22.31 -4.36
CA PHE A 38 -5.19 21.75 -4.61
C PHE A 38 -4.71 22.11 -6.01
N SER A 39 -3.42 22.01 -6.22
CA SER A 39 -2.76 22.18 -7.51
C SER A 39 -1.77 21.07 -7.77
N ARG A 40 -1.36 20.91 -9.04
CA ARG A 40 -0.35 19.94 -9.47
C ARG A 40 0.85 20.70 -10.04
N SER A 41 2.06 20.34 -9.60
CA SER A 41 3.29 20.84 -10.21
C SER A 41 3.76 19.93 -11.35
N THR A 42 4.66 20.46 -12.20
CA THR A 42 5.32 19.67 -13.24
C THR A 42 6.28 18.61 -12.68
N ASN A 43 6.60 18.68 -11.37
CA ASN A 43 7.52 17.76 -10.69
C ASN A 43 6.80 16.60 -10.00
N ASN A 44 5.57 16.27 -10.41
CA ASN A 44 4.75 15.23 -9.78
C ASN A 44 4.40 15.54 -8.32
N GLU A 45 4.16 16.79 -7.99
CA GLU A 45 3.72 17.19 -6.65
C GLU A 45 2.22 17.50 -6.64
N LEU A 46 1.52 17.03 -5.63
CA LEU A 46 0.18 17.42 -5.26
C LEU A 46 0.28 18.40 -4.09
N ILE A 47 0.00 19.67 -4.34
CA ILE A 47 0.08 20.77 -3.37
C ILE A 47 -1.35 21.07 -2.89
N ILE A 48 -1.60 20.92 -1.60
CA ILE A 48 -2.91 21.09 -0.98
C ILE A 48 -2.89 22.32 -0.10
N ASP A 49 -3.76 23.28 -0.40
CA ASP A 49 -3.89 24.52 0.40
C ASP A 49 -4.78 24.25 1.62
N LEU A 50 -4.26 24.56 2.80
CA LEU A 50 -5.02 24.46 4.04
C LEU A 50 -5.87 25.72 4.25
N PRO A 51 -7.15 25.58 4.65
CA PRO A 51 -8.04 26.74 4.85
C PRO A 51 -7.62 27.61 6.02
N PHE A 52 -6.82 27.06 6.94
CA PHE A 52 -6.24 27.76 8.11
C PHE A 52 -4.84 27.21 8.36
N THR A 53 -3.99 28.04 8.96
CA THR A 53 -2.67 27.61 9.40
C THR A 53 -2.78 26.39 10.32
N GLN A 54 -2.15 25.30 9.91
CA GLN A 54 -1.94 24.12 10.75
C GLN A 54 -0.79 24.45 11.73
N ASN A 55 -1.11 24.46 13.01
CA ASN A 55 -0.11 24.72 14.03
C ASN A 55 0.85 23.55 14.23
N ILE A 56 2.07 23.88 14.60
CA ILE A 56 3.08 22.90 15.00
C ILE A 56 2.54 21.95 16.09
N ASN A 57 2.89 20.66 15.99
CA ASN A 57 2.54 19.59 16.94
C ASN A 57 1.03 19.28 17.08
N VAL A 58 0.20 19.75 16.17
CA VAL A 58 -1.22 19.41 16.14
C VAL A 58 -1.45 18.30 15.13
N LEU A 59 -2.12 17.22 15.56
CA LEU A 59 -2.52 16.12 14.70
C LEU A 59 -3.68 16.53 13.80
N ASP A 60 -3.56 16.25 12.52
CA ASP A 60 -4.64 16.39 11.54
C ASP A 60 -4.60 15.26 10.50
N SER A 61 -5.56 15.29 9.56
CA SER A 61 -5.65 14.29 8.51
C SER A 61 -6.17 14.87 7.20
N LEU A 62 -5.66 14.33 6.09
CA LEU A 62 -6.11 14.61 4.74
C LEU A 62 -6.54 13.30 4.08
N THR A 63 -7.68 13.33 3.38
CA THR A 63 -8.14 12.20 2.55
C THR A 63 -8.09 12.61 1.09
N ILE A 64 -7.38 11.85 0.28
CA ILE A 64 -7.14 12.09 -1.14
C ILE A 64 -7.78 10.95 -1.92
N ASN A 65 -8.71 11.28 -2.83
CA ASN A 65 -9.26 10.33 -3.79
C ASN A 65 -8.63 10.56 -5.16
N TYR A 66 -8.17 9.49 -5.77
CA TYR A 66 -7.46 9.55 -7.05
C TYR A 66 -7.73 8.31 -7.91
N SER A 67 -7.48 8.44 -9.20
CA SER A 67 -7.59 7.35 -10.16
C SER A 67 -6.64 7.58 -11.34
N GLY A 68 -6.41 6.54 -12.13
CA GLY A 68 -5.59 6.63 -13.33
C GLY A 68 -4.90 5.31 -13.65
N VAL A 69 -4.04 5.36 -14.65
CA VAL A 69 -3.18 4.24 -15.02
C VAL A 69 -1.77 4.58 -14.57
N PRO A 70 -1.19 3.82 -13.62
CA PRO A 70 0.17 4.05 -13.19
C PRO A 70 1.16 3.99 -14.37
N PRO A 71 2.20 4.85 -14.38
CA PRO A 71 3.19 4.84 -15.44
C PRO A 71 3.97 3.51 -15.44
N THR A 72 4.45 3.12 -16.62
CA THR A 72 5.23 1.88 -16.82
C THR A 72 6.73 2.14 -16.94
N SER A 73 7.22 3.25 -16.40
CA SER A 73 8.64 3.64 -16.47
C SER A 73 9.52 2.87 -15.48
N GLY A 74 10.79 2.72 -15.82
CA GLY A 74 11.79 2.11 -14.94
C GLY A 74 11.54 0.63 -14.67
N PHE A 75 11.63 0.22 -13.41
CA PHE A 75 11.31 -1.14 -12.95
C PHE A 75 9.81 -1.44 -12.93
N GLY A 76 8.97 -0.40 -13.11
CA GLY A 76 7.52 -0.48 -13.01
C GLY A 76 7.08 -0.59 -11.57
N SER A 77 6.67 0.52 -10.96
CA SER A 77 6.27 0.55 -9.55
C SER A 77 4.93 -0.13 -9.30
N PHE A 78 4.09 -0.24 -10.33
CA PHE A 78 2.80 -0.92 -10.32
C PHE A 78 2.67 -1.74 -11.59
N ILE A 79 2.78 -3.05 -11.47
CA ILE A 79 2.89 -3.96 -12.60
C ILE A 79 1.63 -4.81 -12.74
N THR A 80 1.08 -4.84 -13.94
CA THR A 80 0.06 -5.80 -14.33
C THR A 80 0.66 -6.75 -15.36
N SER A 81 0.50 -8.06 -15.14
CA SER A 81 1.07 -9.12 -15.97
C SER A 81 0.18 -10.37 -15.92
N GLN A 82 0.72 -11.48 -16.36
CA GLN A 82 0.08 -12.80 -16.27
C GLN A 82 1.11 -13.85 -15.86
N HIS A 83 0.67 -14.85 -15.07
CA HIS A 83 1.35 -16.11 -14.89
C HIS A 83 0.40 -17.23 -15.31
N ASN A 84 0.87 -18.15 -16.13
CA ASN A 84 0.07 -19.26 -16.65
C ASN A 84 -1.34 -18.83 -17.15
N SER A 85 -1.41 -17.70 -17.87
CA SER A 85 -2.64 -17.05 -18.37
C SER A 85 -3.57 -16.47 -17.28
N THR A 86 -3.17 -16.45 -16.02
CA THR A 86 -3.92 -15.83 -14.93
C THR A 86 -3.38 -14.40 -14.70
N PRO A 87 -4.26 -13.38 -14.61
CA PRO A 87 -3.84 -12.04 -14.29
C PRO A 87 -3.14 -11.95 -12.93
N VAL A 88 -2.07 -11.15 -12.88
CA VAL A 88 -1.37 -10.78 -11.66
C VAL A 88 -1.10 -9.29 -11.63
N LEU A 89 -1.26 -8.71 -10.45
CA LEU A 89 -0.87 -7.33 -10.13
C LEU A 89 0.10 -7.39 -8.96
N TRP A 90 1.16 -6.59 -9.01
CA TRP A 90 2.09 -6.42 -7.90
C TRP A 90 2.82 -5.09 -7.99
N THR A 91 3.36 -4.63 -6.87
CA THR A 91 4.10 -3.37 -6.78
C THR A 91 5.55 -3.60 -6.39
N LEU A 92 6.45 -2.78 -6.94
CA LEU A 92 7.88 -2.73 -6.60
C LEU A 92 8.34 -1.28 -6.71
N SER A 93 8.42 -0.57 -5.60
CA SER A 93 8.55 0.90 -5.58
C SER A 93 9.93 1.40 -5.17
N GLU A 94 10.94 0.53 -5.07
CA GLU A 94 12.30 0.92 -4.67
C GLU A 94 13.02 1.76 -5.73
N PRO A 95 13.68 2.86 -5.34
CA PRO A 95 13.56 3.54 -4.05
C PRO A 95 12.56 4.70 -4.07
N PHE A 96 12.07 5.16 -5.23
CA PHE A 96 11.26 6.36 -5.40
C PHE A 96 10.01 6.16 -6.28
N GLY A 97 9.58 4.93 -6.48
CA GLY A 97 8.44 4.59 -7.33
C GLY A 97 7.07 4.65 -6.62
N ALA A 98 7.02 4.87 -5.31
CA ALA A 98 5.75 4.87 -4.57
C ALA A 98 4.75 5.91 -5.12
N MET A 99 5.20 7.09 -5.50
CA MET A 99 4.38 8.15 -6.09
C MET A 99 3.72 7.76 -7.42
N GLU A 100 4.19 6.71 -8.07
CA GLU A 100 3.65 6.27 -9.35
C GLU A 100 2.28 5.58 -9.20
N TRP A 101 1.89 5.19 -7.98
CA TRP A 101 0.62 4.53 -7.77
C TRP A 101 -0.18 4.99 -6.54
N TRP A 102 0.39 5.82 -5.63
CA TRP A 102 -0.34 6.41 -4.52
C TRP A 102 0.31 7.72 -4.04
N PRO A 103 -0.48 8.70 -3.52
CA PRO A 103 0.05 9.95 -2.98
C PRO A 103 0.81 9.67 -1.68
N CYS A 104 2.10 9.96 -1.66
CA CYS A 104 3.01 9.66 -0.56
C CYS A 104 4.00 10.79 -0.31
N LYS A 105 4.84 10.64 0.71
CA LYS A 105 6.04 11.42 0.94
C LYS A 105 7.25 10.50 0.73
N GLN A 106 8.07 10.80 -0.26
CA GLN A 106 9.22 9.95 -0.64
C GLN A 106 10.48 10.20 0.19
N ASP A 107 10.39 10.97 1.29
CA ASP A 107 11.49 11.14 2.22
C ASP A 107 11.75 9.83 3.00
N LEU A 108 12.92 9.25 2.80
CA LEU A 108 13.30 7.98 3.43
C LEU A 108 13.49 8.09 4.96
N ASN A 109 13.65 9.29 5.49
CA ASN A 109 13.81 9.57 6.92
C ASN A 109 12.46 9.82 7.61
N ASP A 110 11.44 10.30 6.88
CA ASP A 110 10.11 10.54 7.41
C ASP A 110 9.23 9.31 7.18
N LYS A 111 9.46 8.29 8.00
CA LYS A 111 8.73 7.02 7.91
C LYS A 111 7.31 7.15 8.43
N ILE A 112 6.42 6.38 7.85
CA ILE A 112 5.05 6.22 8.29
C ILE A 112 5.03 5.33 9.52
N ASP A 113 4.48 5.78 10.64
CA ASP A 113 4.48 5.06 11.92
C ASP A 113 3.70 3.74 11.86
N ALA A 114 2.57 3.73 11.16
CA ALA A 114 1.71 2.57 10.94
C ALA A 114 0.83 2.75 9.70
N ILE A 115 0.44 1.65 9.06
CA ILE A 115 -0.47 1.67 7.92
C ILE A 115 -1.59 0.65 8.07
N ASP A 116 -2.74 1.01 7.51
CA ASP A 116 -3.86 0.14 7.23
C ASP A 116 -4.09 0.12 5.72
N VAL A 117 -4.02 -1.07 5.11
CA VAL A 117 -4.19 -1.25 3.67
C VAL A 117 -5.45 -2.09 3.42
N TYR A 118 -6.38 -1.54 2.64
CA TYR A 118 -7.60 -2.19 2.22
C TYR A 118 -7.51 -2.46 0.72
N VAL A 119 -7.53 -3.73 0.34
CA VAL A 119 -7.47 -4.13 -1.07
C VAL A 119 -8.78 -4.81 -1.44
N THR A 120 -9.50 -4.20 -2.38
CA THR A 120 -10.73 -4.79 -2.94
C THR A 120 -10.42 -5.41 -4.30
N ALA A 121 -10.63 -6.70 -4.44
CA ALA A 121 -10.37 -7.47 -5.66
C ALA A 121 -11.49 -8.50 -5.92
N PRO A 122 -11.63 -8.99 -7.17
CA PRO A 122 -12.55 -10.11 -7.44
C PRO A 122 -12.30 -11.29 -6.50
N SER A 123 -13.38 -11.94 -6.01
CA SER A 123 -13.31 -12.98 -4.98
C SER A 123 -12.52 -14.23 -5.37
N VAL A 124 -12.24 -14.41 -6.66
CA VAL A 124 -11.39 -15.50 -7.19
C VAL A 124 -9.89 -15.26 -6.95
N TYR A 125 -9.50 -14.06 -6.54
CA TYR A 125 -8.12 -13.68 -6.27
C TYR A 125 -7.86 -13.48 -4.79
N ILE A 126 -6.61 -13.60 -4.40
CA ILE A 126 -6.10 -13.32 -3.05
C ILE A 126 -5.29 -12.04 -3.12
N SER A 127 -5.63 -11.10 -2.26
CA SER A 127 -4.86 -9.86 -2.07
C SER A 127 -3.85 -10.04 -0.94
N VAL A 128 -2.67 -9.46 -1.11
CA VAL A 128 -1.58 -9.49 -0.12
C VAL A 128 -1.01 -8.09 0.03
N SER A 129 -0.69 -7.69 1.26
CA SER A 129 -0.01 -6.44 1.57
C SER A 129 0.89 -6.57 2.79
N ASN A 130 1.54 -5.48 3.19
CA ASN A 130 2.38 -5.43 4.38
C ASN A 130 1.59 -5.64 5.67
N GLY A 131 2.22 -6.28 6.64
CA GLY A 131 1.67 -6.48 7.98
C GLY A 131 0.82 -7.74 8.11
N LEU A 132 -0.11 -7.72 9.06
CA LEU A 132 -0.99 -8.85 9.36
C LEU A 132 -2.37 -8.63 8.77
N GLU A 133 -2.92 -9.66 8.14
CA GLU A 133 -4.32 -9.68 7.75
C GLU A 133 -5.21 -9.57 8.99
N LYS A 134 -6.11 -8.59 8.98
CA LYS A 134 -7.04 -8.31 10.09
C LYS A 134 -8.44 -8.79 9.80
N SER A 135 -8.90 -8.63 8.57
CA SER A 135 -10.24 -9.06 8.16
C SER A 135 -10.35 -9.26 6.65
N LYS A 136 -11.33 -10.06 6.29
CA LYS A 136 -11.86 -10.19 4.92
C LYS A 136 -13.36 -9.97 4.93
N VAL A 137 -13.85 -9.15 4.01
CA VAL A 137 -15.28 -8.87 3.84
C VAL A 137 -15.67 -9.18 2.39
N GLU A 138 -16.62 -10.09 2.23
CA GLU A 138 -17.24 -10.37 0.94
C GLU A 138 -18.26 -9.27 0.62
N ASN A 139 -18.13 -8.68 -0.56
CA ASN A 139 -19.02 -7.65 -1.05
C ASN A 139 -20.12 -8.25 -1.94
N SER A 140 -21.27 -7.59 -2.00
CA SER A 140 -22.42 -8.06 -2.80
C SER A 140 -22.17 -8.05 -4.32
N ASP A 141 -21.12 -7.40 -4.79
CA ASP A 141 -20.72 -7.29 -6.19
C ASP A 141 -19.75 -8.40 -6.65
N GLY A 142 -19.47 -9.39 -5.80
CA GLY A 142 -18.56 -10.50 -6.10
C GLY A 142 -17.08 -10.17 -5.88
N THR A 143 -16.78 -9.08 -5.19
CA THR A 143 -15.43 -8.75 -4.76
C THR A 143 -15.21 -9.10 -3.28
N VAL A 144 -13.94 -9.10 -2.86
CA VAL A 144 -13.54 -9.24 -1.45
C VAL A 144 -12.64 -8.08 -1.09
N THR A 145 -12.93 -7.42 0.03
CA THR A 145 -12.05 -6.41 0.64
C THR A 145 -11.23 -7.06 1.74
N THR A 146 -9.91 -7.11 1.56
CA THR A 146 -8.98 -7.62 2.57
C THR A 146 -8.28 -6.45 3.26
N HIS A 147 -8.28 -6.43 4.58
CA HIS A 147 -7.62 -5.43 5.42
C HIS A 147 -6.32 -5.99 6.01
N PHE A 148 -5.23 -5.26 5.82
CA PHE A 148 -3.93 -5.52 6.43
C PHE A 148 -3.54 -4.36 7.33
N HIS A 149 -2.85 -4.65 8.43
CA HIS A 149 -2.30 -3.65 9.35
C HIS A 149 -0.82 -3.92 9.62
N HIS A 150 0.02 -2.89 9.43
CA HIS A 150 1.43 -2.90 9.78
C HIS A 150 1.71 -1.79 10.80
N GLY A 151 2.18 -2.17 11.98
CA GLY A 151 2.30 -1.28 13.15
C GLY A 151 3.74 -0.86 13.47
N TYR A 152 4.65 -0.88 12.49
CA TYR A 152 6.04 -0.45 12.66
C TYR A 152 6.40 0.63 11.63
N PRO A 153 7.35 1.52 11.94
CA PRO A 153 7.77 2.57 11.01
C PRO A 153 8.26 2.00 9.68
N ILE A 154 7.61 2.43 8.59
CA ILE A 154 7.87 1.94 7.23
C ILE A 154 8.01 3.12 6.25
N PRO A 155 9.05 3.16 5.39
CA PRO A 155 9.12 4.16 4.33
C PRO A 155 8.13 3.84 3.20
N ALA A 156 7.70 4.88 2.48
CA ALA A 156 6.66 4.76 1.46
C ALA A 156 6.94 3.69 0.39
N TYR A 157 8.19 3.55 -0.04
CA TYR A 157 8.57 2.60 -1.10
C TYR A 157 8.45 1.12 -0.72
N LEU A 158 8.40 0.79 0.59
CA LEU A 158 8.22 -0.58 1.06
C LEU A 158 6.74 -0.98 1.20
N ILE A 159 5.82 -0.03 1.05
CA ILE A 159 4.40 -0.37 1.01
C ILE A 159 4.12 -1.08 -0.31
N ALA A 160 3.56 -2.29 -0.22
CA ALA A 160 3.38 -3.17 -1.35
C ALA A 160 1.99 -3.79 -1.37
N VAL A 161 1.50 -4.05 -2.58
CA VAL A 161 0.26 -4.78 -2.83
C VAL A 161 0.52 -5.82 -3.92
N ALA A 162 -0.02 -7.03 -3.73
CA ALA A 162 -0.03 -8.05 -4.77
C ALA A 162 -1.39 -8.75 -4.81
N VAL A 163 -1.88 -9.05 -6.02
CA VAL A 163 -3.19 -9.69 -6.23
C VAL A 163 -3.11 -10.69 -7.38
N THR A 164 -3.44 -11.94 -7.11
CA THR A 164 -3.66 -13.00 -8.08
C THR A 164 -4.33 -14.22 -7.41
N ASN A 165 -4.44 -15.34 -8.11
CA ASN A 165 -4.99 -16.61 -7.59
C ASN A 165 -3.99 -17.41 -6.74
N TYR A 166 -3.30 -16.78 -5.80
CA TYR A 166 -2.29 -17.44 -4.96
C TYR A 166 -2.78 -18.74 -4.32
N SER A 167 -1.88 -19.73 -4.23
CA SER A 167 -1.98 -20.84 -3.26
C SER A 167 -1.32 -20.39 -1.96
N VAL A 168 -2.00 -20.59 -0.83
CA VAL A 168 -1.48 -20.21 0.50
C VAL A 168 -0.94 -21.45 1.20
N TYR A 169 0.33 -21.37 1.63
CA TYR A 169 0.99 -22.42 2.38
C TYR A 169 1.49 -21.86 3.70
N THR A 170 0.98 -22.39 4.82
CA THR A 170 1.31 -21.90 6.16
C THR A 170 2.16 -22.91 6.93
N GLN A 171 3.20 -22.41 7.58
CA GLN A 171 4.10 -23.16 8.45
C GLN A 171 4.15 -22.49 9.83
N GLN A 172 4.69 -23.21 10.82
CA GLN A 172 4.97 -22.64 12.14
C GLN A 172 6.47 -22.60 12.38
N ALA A 173 6.96 -21.47 12.90
CA ALA A 173 8.34 -21.31 13.34
C ALA A 173 8.41 -20.87 14.80
N GLY A 174 9.62 -20.92 15.38
CA GLY A 174 9.84 -20.62 16.78
C GLY A 174 9.52 -21.80 17.72
N ALA A 175 9.87 -21.66 18.98
CA ALA A 175 9.61 -22.65 20.04
C ALA A 175 8.47 -22.18 20.94
N SER A 176 7.72 -23.15 21.51
CA SER A 176 6.68 -22.84 22.50
C SER A 176 7.28 -22.07 23.69
N PRO A 177 6.66 -20.98 24.23
CA PRO A 177 5.35 -20.44 23.84
C PRO A 177 5.40 -19.38 22.71
N ASN A 178 6.53 -19.13 22.09
CA ASN A 178 6.76 -18.03 21.14
C ASN A 178 6.66 -18.48 19.66
N GLN A 179 5.77 -19.40 19.37
CA GLN A 179 5.52 -19.82 17.98
C GLN A 179 4.77 -18.76 17.20
N PHE A 180 5.10 -18.63 15.91
CA PHE A 180 4.44 -17.72 14.97
C PHE A 180 4.25 -18.38 13.59
N PRO A 181 3.22 -17.99 12.85
CA PRO A 181 3.00 -18.52 11.51
C PRO A 181 3.91 -17.85 10.47
N ILE A 182 4.38 -18.65 9.52
CA ILE A 182 4.98 -18.19 8.26
C ILE A 182 3.94 -18.46 7.18
N VAL A 183 3.39 -17.41 6.58
CA VAL A 183 2.38 -17.52 5.51
C VAL A 183 3.05 -17.24 4.18
N ASN A 184 3.04 -18.23 3.29
CA ASN A 184 3.63 -18.15 1.97
C ASN A 184 2.52 -18.05 0.93
N TYR A 185 2.62 -17.07 0.04
CA TYR A 185 1.73 -16.86 -1.10
C TYR A 185 2.49 -17.21 -2.38
N LEU A 186 2.06 -18.23 -3.07
CA LEU A 186 2.77 -18.84 -4.21
C LEU A 186 1.84 -18.93 -5.42
N TYR A 187 2.41 -18.85 -6.60
CA TYR A 187 1.65 -19.23 -7.78
C TYR A 187 1.28 -20.71 -7.68
N PRO A 188 0.02 -21.10 -8.01
CA PRO A 188 -0.43 -22.48 -7.85
C PRO A 188 0.45 -23.51 -8.54
N GLU A 189 0.95 -23.19 -9.74
CA GLU A 189 1.85 -24.01 -10.52
C GLU A 189 3.23 -24.19 -9.90
N SER A 190 3.65 -23.27 -9.03
CA SER A 190 4.97 -23.29 -8.38
C SER A 190 4.96 -23.90 -6.99
N LEU A 191 3.79 -24.23 -6.44
CA LEU A 191 3.67 -24.67 -5.05
C LEU A 191 4.52 -25.91 -4.77
N ASN A 192 4.32 -26.99 -5.55
CA ASN A 192 4.99 -28.27 -5.30
C ASN A 192 6.50 -28.18 -5.46
N ASP A 193 6.98 -27.44 -6.45
CA ASP A 193 8.41 -27.27 -6.74
C ASP A 193 9.15 -26.50 -5.63
N ASN A 194 8.43 -25.65 -4.92
CA ASN A 194 9.03 -24.81 -3.86
C ASN A 194 8.90 -25.41 -2.45
N LEU A 195 8.07 -26.43 -2.22
CA LEU A 195 7.85 -27.00 -0.88
C LEU A 195 9.14 -27.48 -0.20
N VAL A 196 10.08 -28.06 -0.95
CA VAL A 196 11.34 -28.55 -0.41
C VAL A 196 12.17 -27.41 0.22
N ASN A 197 12.22 -26.25 -0.45
CA ASN A 197 12.94 -25.08 0.04
C ASN A 197 12.19 -24.40 1.17
N LEU A 198 10.87 -24.23 1.03
CA LEU A 198 10.03 -23.60 2.05
C LEU A 198 10.05 -24.36 3.36
N ASN A 199 10.10 -25.69 3.34
CA ASN A 199 10.16 -26.52 4.54
C ASN A 199 11.44 -26.35 5.35
N GLN A 200 12.47 -25.70 4.80
CA GLN A 200 13.67 -25.31 5.52
C GLN A 200 13.49 -24.02 6.33
N THR A 201 12.55 -23.14 5.93
CA THR A 201 12.37 -21.81 6.51
C THR A 201 12.13 -21.83 8.01
N PRO A 202 11.26 -22.70 8.58
CA PRO A 202 11.03 -22.76 10.03
C PRO A 202 12.26 -23.15 10.84
N GLN A 203 13.25 -23.80 10.23
CA GLN A 203 14.47 -24.23 10.91
C GLN A 203 15.52 -23.10 10.98
N ILE A 204 15.38 -22.10 10.10
CA ILE A 204 16.28 -20.95 10.02
C ILE A 204 15.79 -19.82 10.93
N MET A 205 14.48 -19.72 11.14
CA MET A 205 13.80 -18.72 11.96
C MET A 205 13.75 -19.12 13.42
#